data_1b2d7ed07dc5f30637365fab8b217cc4
#
_entry.id   1b2d7ed07dc5f30637365fab8b217cc4
#
_cell.length_a   1.000
_cell.length_b   1.000
_cell.length_c   1.000
_cell.angle_alpha   90.00
_cell.angle_beta   90.00
_cell.angle_gamma   90.00
#
_symmetry.space_group_name_H-M   'P 1'
#
loop_
_entity.id
_entity.type
_entity.pdbx_description
1 polymer ?
#
loop_
_entity_poly.entity_id
_entity_poly.type
_entity_poly.pdbx_seq_one_letter_code
_entity_poly.pdbx_strand_id
1 'polypeptide(L)'
;MRMADSSLDAWTAFALGLADEAGAMLAKAASARPEVEVKPDRSFVTDLDRAIELRLRDRIADRYPDHGVIGEEGGEPVVRDLTWVLDPIDGTAAFIAGMPVYGTLIALMQDDTPILGIIDLPSTSERWVGVAGRPTRHGGRVCATRACASLPEAILSASNPDFFSAEELPALEAMRAATAWRIYGGACRAYGLLASGRTDLAIDTRLKLWDYAPYVPIIEGAGGIVTDWQGRRLSMQSGPQLLAAGDPARHREALALVEKALAA
;
A
#
# COMPACT_ATOMS: atom_id res chain seq x y z
N MET A 1 -9.40 -23.66 -6.58
CA MET A 1 -9.50 -23.76 -8.06
C MET A 1 -8.55 -22.71 -8.64
N ARG A 2 -7.52 -23.08 -9.44
CA ARG A 2 -6.65 -22.05 -10.07
C ARG A 2 -7.51 -21.23 -11.03
N MET A 3 -7.56 -19.92 -10.80
CA MET A 3 -8.19 -18.99 -11.74
C MET A 3 -7.53 -19.09 -13.12
N ALA A 4 -8.33 -18.90 -14.18
CA ALA A 4 -7.76 -18.83 -15.52
C ALA A 4 -6.90 -17.55 -15.64
N ASP A 5 -5.70 -17.68 -16.19
CA ASP A 5 -4.77 -16.55 -16.43
C ASP A 5 -5.44 -15.40 -17.21
N SER A 6 -6.40 -15.71 -18.09
CA SER A 6 -7.17 -14.73 -18.85
C SER A 6 -8.03 -13.79 -17.99
N SER A 7 -8.54 -14.24 -16.84
CA SER A 7 -9.32 -13.39 -15.93
C SER A 7 -8.42 -12.39 -15.21
N LEU A 8 -7.25 -12.83 -14.71
CA LEU A 8 -6.27 -11.95 -14.08
C LEU A 8 -5.76 -10.89 -15.06
N ASP A 9 -5.55 -11.22 -16.33
CA ASP A 9 -5.13 -10.25 -17.35
C ASP A 9 -6.23 -9.19 -17.59
N ALA A 10 -7.49 -9.63 -17.67
CA ALA A 10 -8.63 -8.70 -17.85
C ALA A 10 -8.80 -7.76 -16.65
N TRP A 11 -8.69 -8.28 -15.43
CA TRP A 11 -8.76 -7.45 -14.21
C TRP A 11 -7.57 -6.51 -14.07
N THR A 12 -6.38 -6.98 -14.43
CA THR A 12 -5.17 -6.12 -14.44
C THR A 12 -5.32 -4.98 -15.43
N ALA A 13 -5.77 -5.25 -16.66
CA ALA A 13 -6.00 -4.21 -17.66
C ALA A 13 -7.07 -3.20 -17.21
N PHE A 14 -8.13 -3.68 -16.56
CA PHE A 14 -9.16 -2.81 -16.02
C PHE A 14 -8.64 -1.94 -14.87
N ALA A 15 -7.88 -2.52 -13.91
CA ALA A 15 -7.27 -1.77 -12.81
C ALA A 15 -6.30 -0.69 -13.30
N LEU A 16 -5.53 -0.99 -14.36
CA LEU A 16 -4.67 0.02 -15.00
C LEU A 16 -5.49 1.19 -15.55
N GLY A 17 -6.65 0.90 -16.18
CA GLY A 17 -7.57 1.93 -16.63
C GLY A 17 -8.14 2.78 -15.48
N LEU A 18 -8.46 2.17 -14.33
CA LEU A 18 -8.87 2.90 -13.14
C LEU A 18 -7.76 3.82 -12.63
N ALA A 19 -6.52 3.33 -12.57
CA ALA A 19 -5.36 4.13 -12.15
C ALA A 19 -5.09 5.30 -13.13
N ASP A 20 -5.26 5.08 -14.45
CA ASP A 20 -5.14 6.16 -15.45
C ASP A 20 -6.20 7.24 -15.24
N GLU A 21 -7.45 6.88 -14.95
CA GLU A 21 -8.53 7.84 -14.67
C GLU A 21 -8.23 8.63 -13.39
N ALA A 22 -7.87 7.97 -12.29
CA ALA A 22 -7.51 8.62 -11.03
C ALA A 22 -6.30 9.56 -11.22
N GLY A 23 -5.25 9.08 -11.89
CA GLY A 23 -4.05 9.85 -12.17
C GLY A 23 -4.31 11.11 -13.00
N ALA A 24 -5.22 11.04 -13.99
CA ALA A 24 -5.63 12.21 -14.77
C ALA A 24 -6.39 13.25 -13.92
N MET A 25 -7.23 12.81 -12.97
CA MET A 25 -7.93 13.70 -12.04
C MET A 25 -6.94 14.37 -11.08
N LEU A 26 -6.00 13.61 -10.51
CA LEU A 26 -4.93 14.11 -9.64
C LEU A 26 -4.03 15.13 -10.39
N ALA A 27 -3.57 14.80 -11.60
CA ALA A 27 -2.73 15.70 -12.39
C ALA A 27 -3.42 17.03 -12.71
N LYS A 28 -4.72 17.00 -12.98
CA LYS A 28 -5.52 18.22 -13.23
C LYS A 28 -5.62 19.09 -11.98
N ALA A 29 -5.70 18.49 -10.80
CA ALA A 29 -5.85 19.19 -9.53
C ALA A 29 -4.50 19.63 -8.91
N ALA A 30 -3.37 19.06 -9.34
CA ALA A 30 -2.05 19.28 -8.74
C ALA A 30 -1.59 20.76 -8.70
N SER A 31 -2.14 21.63 -9.54
CA SER A 31 -1.84 23.07 -9.55
C SER A 31 -2.79 23.91 -8.69
N ALA A 32 -3.87 23.33 -8.18
CA ALA A 32 -4.84 24.00 -7.35
C ALA A 32 -4.55 23.74 -5.86
N ARG A 33 -4.84 24.71 -5.00
CA ARG A 33 -4.84 24.46 -3.56
C ARG A 33 -6.15 23.77 -3.18
N PRO A 34 -6.14 22.52 -2.70
CA PRO A 34 -7.37 21.81 -2.38
C PRO A 34 -8.06 22.43 -1.16
N GLU A 35 -9.39 22.39 -1.15
CA GLU A 35 -10.15 22.57 0.08
C GLU A 35 -10.00 21.31 0.92
N VAL A 36 -9.70 21.49 2.22
CA VAL A 36 -9.33 20.42 3.14
C VAL A 36 -10.35 20.32 4.25
N GLU A 37 -10.88 19.13 4.46
CA GLU A 37 -11.68 18.77 5.62
C GLU A 37 -10.86 17.88 6.55
N VAL A 38 -10.99 18.07 7.87
CA VAL A 38 -10.37 17.22 8.89
C VAL A 38 -11.40 16.20 9.37
N LYS A 39 -11.14 14.92 9.14
CA LYS A 39 -12.00 13.81 9.60
C LYS A 39 -11.96 13.68 11.14
N PRO A 40 -12.95 12.98 11.77
CA PRO A 40 -12.97 12.78 13.23
C PRO A 40 -11.72 12.08 13.80
N ASP A 41 -11.07 11.25 13.01
CA ASP A 41 -9.81 10.56 13.38
C ASP A 41 -8.57 11.43 13.15
N ARG A 42 -8.76 12.71 12.78
CA ARG A 42 -7.76 13.73 12.50
C ARG A 42 -6.96 13.48 11.19
N SER A 43 -7.40 12.56 10.34
CA SER A 43 -6.91 12.49 8.96
C SER A 43 -7.51 13.60 8.12
N PHE A 44 -6.94 13.82 6.93
CA PHE A 44 -7.41 14.81 5.97
C PHE A 44 -8.19 14.13 4.84
N VAL A 45 -9.14 14.85 4.28
CA VAL A 45 -9.85 14.49 3.06
C VAL A 45 -10.10 15.75 2.25
N THR A 46 -10.14 15.61 0.94
CA THR A 46 -10.52 16.67 0.02
C THR A 46 -11.72 16.22 -0.83
N ASP A 47 -12.39 17.16 -1.47
CA ASP A 47 -13.46 16.81 -2.42
C ASP A 47 -12.94 15.98 -3.60
N LEU A 48 -11.63 16.07 -3.87
CA LEU A 48 -11.00 15.27 -4.91
C LEU A 48 -10.91 13.78 -4.54
N ASP A 49 -10.59 13.45 -3.27
CA ASP A 49 -10.59 12.06 -2.78
C ASP A 49 -11.96 11.42 -3.04
N ARG A 50 -13.02 12.10 -2.60
CA ARG A 50 -14.41 11.65 -2.79
C ARG A 50 -14.80 11.52 -4.27
N ALA A 51 -14.39 12.48 -5.09
CA ALA A 51 -14.69 12.49 -6.51
C ALA A 51 -13.98 11.35 -7.27
N ILE A 52 -12.72 11.08 -6.93
CA ILE A 52 -11.98 9.95 -7.51
C ILE A 52 -12.63 8.64 -7.08
N GLU A 53 -12.89 8.43 -5.78
CA GLU A 53 -13.50 7.19 -5.32
C GLU A 53 -14.84 6.93 -5.98
N LEU A 54 -15.73 7.93 -6.04
CA LEU A 54 -17.03 7.81 -6.71
C LEU A 54 -16.84 7.39 -8.16
N ARG A 55 -15.92 8.04 -8.87
CA ARG A 55 -15.62 7.71 -10.26
C ARG A 55 -15.18 6.27 -10.44
N LEU A 56 -14.26 5.80 -9.59
CA LEU A 56 -13.75 4.43 -9.66
C LEU A 56 -14.87 3.41 -9.34
N ARG A 57 -15.71 3.69 -8.35
CA ARG A 57 -16.88 2.85 -7.99
C ARG A 57 -17.86 2.73 -9.15
N ASP A 58 -18.20 3.83 -9.82
CA ASP A 58 -19.07 3.81 -10.99
C ASP A 58 -18.51 2.93 -12.10
N ARG A 59 -17.22 3.05 -12.38
CA ARG A 59 -16.52 2.22 -13.39
C ARG A 59 -16.55 0.73 -13.05
N ILE A 60 -16.38 0.40 -11.75
CA ILE A 60 -16.44 -0.99 -11.28
C ILE A 60 -17.86 -1.52 -11.40
N ALA A 61 -18.88 -0.76 -10.97
CA ALA A 61 -20.27 -1.16 -11.06
C ALA A 61 -20.73 -1.38 -12.52
N ASP A 62 -20.28 -0.54 -13.44
CA ASP A 62 -20.59 -0.66 -14.86
C ASP A 62 -19.96 -1.93 -15.48
N ARG A 63 -18.72 -2.26 -15.10
CA ARG A 63 -17.97 -3.35 -15.74
C ARG A 63 -18.09 -4.70 -15.05
N TYR A 64 -18.21 -4.66 -13.71
CA TYR A 64 -18.24 -5.82 -12.83
C TYR A 64 -19.30 -5.66 -11.74
N PRO A 65 -20.60 -5.67 -12.10
CA PRO A 65 -21.70 -5.41 -11.15
C PRO A 65 -21.80 -6.45 -10.03
N ASP A 66 -21.23 -7.63 -10.22
CA ASP A 66 -21.20 -8.71 -9.23
C ASP A 66 -19.99 -8.65 -8.28
N HIS A 67 -19.04 -7.73 -8.51
CA HIS A 67 -17.90 -7.55 -7.62
C HIS A 67 -18.26 -6.63 -6.44
N GLY A 68 -17.59 -6.87 -5.30
CA GLY A 68 -17.63 -5.97 -4.15
C GLY A 68 -16.74 -4.74 -4.34
N VAL A 69 -16.98 -3.72 -3.52
CA VAL A 69 -16.12 -2.52 -3.46
C VAL A 69 -16.03 -2.05 -2.01
N ILE A 70 -14.80 -1.83 -1.55
CA ILE A 70 -14.46 -1.17 -0.29
C ILE A 70 -13.57 0.02 -0.63
N GLY A 71 -13.84 1.19 -0.08
CA GLY A 71 -13.02 2.38 -0.28
C GLY A 71 -12.87 3.15 1.03
N GLU A 72 -11.91 4.07 1.05
CA GLU A 72 -11.62 4.90 2.21
C GLU A 72 -12.71 5.96 2.46
N GLU A 73 -13.22 6.59 1.38
CA GLU A 73 -13.92 7.87 1.50
C GLU A 73 -15.44 7.75 1.60
N GLY A 74 -16.00 6.61 1.25
CA GLY A 74 -17.44 6.50 1.38
C GLY A 74 -18.09 5.26 0.81
N GLY A 75 -19.41 5.26 0.98
CA GLY A 75 -20.26 4.15 0.62
C GLY A 75 -20.21 3.02 1.65
N GLU A 76 -21.31 2.27 1.73
CA GLU A 76 -21.28 1.04 2.51
C GLU A 76 -20.34 0.03 1.83
N PRO A 77 -19.46 -0.65 2.61
CA PRO A 77 -18.60 -1.67 2.05
C PRO A 77 -19.44 -2.84 1.51
N VAL A 78 -19.26 -3.15 0.24
CA VAL A 78 -19.88 -4.31 -0.39
C VAL A 78 -18.81 -5.39 -0.57
N VAL A 79 -18.92 -6.46 0.19
CA VAL A 79 -17.99 -7.59 0.12
C VAL A 79 -18.60 -8.71 -0.73
N ARG A 80 -17.79 -9.27 -1.64
CA ARG A 80 -18.09 -10.41 -2.52
C ARG A 80 -16.84 -11.28 -2.64
N ASP A 81 -16.95 -12.41 -3.30
CA ASP A 81 -15.79 -13.30 -3.59
C ASP A 81 -14.66 -12.54 -4.30
N LEU A 82 -15.03 -11.61 -5.18
CA LEU A 82 -14.11 -10.65 -5.79
C LEU A 82 -14.49 -9.24 -5.30
N THR A 83 -13.58 -8.58 -4.58
CA THR A 83 -13.82 -7.26 -3.99
C THR A 83 -12.68 -6.31 -4.34
N TRP A 84 -13.01 -5.20 -4.98
CA TRP A 84 -12.08 -4.10 -5.21
C TRP A 84 -11.89 -3.30 -3.93
N VAL A 85 -10.65 -2.92 -3.68
CA VAL A 85 -10.27 -2.10 -2.52
C VAL A 85 -9.56 -0.86 -3.04
N LEU A 86 -10.02 0.32 -2.62
CA LEU A 86 -9.64 1.60 -3.18
C LEU A 86 -9.18 2.57 -2.09
N ASP A 87 -8.05 3.20 -2.33
CA ASP A 87 -7.63 4.44 -1.69
C ASP A 87 -7.39 5.48 -2.79
N PRO A 88 -8.24 6.48 -2.89
CA PRO A 88 -8.15 7.51 -3.94
C PRO A 88 -6.85 8.30 -3.89
N ILE A 89 -6.44 8.72 -2.69
CA ILE A 89 -5.23 9.53 -2.46
C ILE A 89 -4.54 9.09 -1.17
N ASP A 90 -3.80 7.99 -1.23
CA ASP A 90 -2.87 7.67 -0.14
C ASP A 90 -1.86 8.80 0.03
N GLY A 91 -1.64 9.20 1.29
CA GLY A 91 -0.80 10.33 1.59
C GLY A 91 -1.48 11.68 1.35
N THR A 92 -2.77 11.83 1.69
CA THR A 92 -3.54 13.10 1.53
C THR A 92 -2.82 14.29 2.14
N ALA A 93 -2.14 14.14 3.28
CA ALA A 93 -1.33 15.19 3.88
C ALA A 93 -0.16 15.62 2.98
N ALA A 94 0.48 14.68 2.30
CA ALA A 94 1.54 14.96 1.33
C ALA A 94 0.98 15.65 0.08
N PHE A 95 -0.19 15.24 -0.39
CA PHE A 95 -0.91 15.90 -1.49
C PHE A 95 -1.20 17.37 -1.17
N ILE A 96 -1.77 17.66 0.01
CA ILE A 96 -2.06 19.02 0.48
C ILE A 96 -0.78 19.87 0.60
N ALA A 97 0.31 19.26 1.06
CA ALA A 97 1.60 19.92 1.21
C ALA A 97 2.37 20.08 -0.12
N GLY A 98 1.91 19.47 -1.22
CA GLY A 98 2.59 19.48 -2.51
C GLY A 98 3.84 18.59 -2.55
N MET A 99 3.94 17.61 -1.66
CA MET A 99 5.03 16.62 -1.65
C MET A 99 4.69 15.47 -2.61
N PRO A 100 5.54 15.13 -3.60
CA PRO A 100 5.19 14.20 -4.67
C PRO A 100 5.35 12.73 -4.25
N VAL A 101 4.79 12.33 -3.10
CA VAL A 101 4.83 10.97 -2.56
C VAL A 101 3.43 10.37 -2.39
N TYR A 102 2.39 11.13 -2.73
CA TYR A 102 1.00 10.68 -2.73
C TYR A 102 0.65 9.89 -3.99
N GLY A 103 -0.34 9.04 -3.90
CA GLY A 103 -0.80 8.26 -5.05
C GLY A 103 -2.14 7.58 -4.83
N THR A 104 -2.63 6.90 -5.86
CA THR A 104 -3.83 6.07 -5.79
C THR A 104 -3.44 4.62 -5.55
N LEU A 105 -4.12 3.98 -4.61
CA LEU A 105 -3.99 2.56 -4.32
C LEU A 105 -5.23 1.80 -4.81
N ILE A 106 -5.00 0.71 -5.53
CA ILE A 106 -6.06 -0.17 -6.02
C ILE A 106 -5.66 -1.60 -5.74
N ALA A 107 -6.53 -2.38 -5.11
CA ALA A 107 -6.37 -3.81 -4.99
C ALA A 107 -7.62 -4.56 -5.46
N LEU A 108 -7.43 -5.81 -5.88
CA LEU A 108 -8.50 -6.79 -6.03
C LEU A 108 -8.25 -7.92 -5.04
N MET A 109 -9.23 -8.16 -4.19
CA MET A 109 -9.26 -9.31 -3.29
C MET A 109 -10.01 -10.44 -3.93
N GLN A 110 -9.54 -11.67 -3.73
CA GLN A 110 -10.32 -12.88 -3.93
C GLN A 110 -10.54 -13.50 -2.56
N ASP A 111 -11.79 -13.59 -2.15
CA ASP A 111 -12.13 -13.93 -0.77
C ASP A 111 -11.32 -13.02 0.19
N ASP A 112 -10.46 -13.61 0.99
CA ASP A 112 -9.66 -12.94 2.01
C ASP A 112 -8.22 -12.59 1.54
N THR A 113 -7.89 -12.84 0.27
CA THR A 113 -6.52 -12.74 -0.25
C THR A 113 -6.37 -11.64 -1.30
N PRO A 114 -5.44 -10.69 -1.15
CA PRO A 114 -5.10 -9.74 -2.22
C PRO A 114 -4.43 -10.46 -3.40
N ILE A 115 -5.02 -10.36 -4.59
CA ILE A 115 -4.52 -11.02 -5.82
C ILE A 115 -3.98 -10.05 -6.86
N LEU A 116 -4.32 -8.78 -6.75
CA LEU A 116 -3.83 -7.69 -7.61
C LEU A 116 -3.61 -6.46 -6.75
N GLY A 117 -2.54 -5.72 -7.00
CA GLY A 117 -2.25 -4.44 -6.37
C GLY A 117 -1.63 -3.44 -7.33
N ILE A 118 -2.05 -2.19 -7.23
CA ILE A 118 -1.46 -1.05 -7.94
C ILE A 118 -1.12 0.04 -6.92
N ILE A 119 0.09 0.57 -7.04
CA ILE A 119 0.50 1.85 -6.49
C ILE A 119 0.76 2.77 -7.67
N ASP A 120 0.00 3.84 -7.82
CA ASP A 120 0.14 4.81 -8.91
C ASP A 120 0.45 6.20 -8.38
N LEU A 121 1.61 6.75 -8.74
CA LEU A 121 2.02 8.11 -8.39
C LEU A 121 2.11 8.97 -9.65
N PRO A 122 1.04 9.65 -10.04
CA PRO A 122 1.02 10.43 -11.28
C PRO A 122 2.01 11.61 -11.26
N SER A 123 2.30 12.18 -10.09
CA SER A 123 3.21 13.30 -9.92
C SER A 123 4.67 12.97 -10.30
N THR A 124 5.08 11.71 -10.17
CA THR A 124 6.42 11.22 -10.52
C THR A 124 6.42 10.25 -11.69
N SER A 125 5.25 9.97 -12.27
CA SER A 125 5.06 8.97 -13.33
C SER A 125 5.57 7.58 -12.94
N GLU A 126 5.43 7.22 -11.67
CA GLU A 126 5.80 5.92 -11.13
C GLU A 126 4.53 5.07 -10.93
N ARG A 127 4.60 3.82 -11.36
CA ARG A 127 3.53 2.85 -11.13
C ARG A 127 4.10 1.47 -10.87
N TRP A 128 3.68 0.85 -9.76
CA TRP A 128 3.96 -0.55 -9.44
C TRP A 128 2.69 -1.37 -9.62
N VAL A 129 2.84 -2.54 -10.21
CA VAL A 129 1.75 -3.48 -10.46
C VAL A 129 2.20 -4.86 -10.00
N GLY A 130 1.54 -5.38 -8.99
CA GLY A 130 1.71 -6.74 -8.47
C GLY A 130 0.50 -7.60 -8.79
N VAL A 131 0.75 -8.81 -9.27
CA VAL A 131 -0.29 -9.81 -9.55
C VAL A 131 0.15 -11.13 -8.91
N ALA A 132 -0.73 -11.77 -8.19
CA ALA A 132 -0.43 -13.01 -7.48
C ALA A 132 0.20 -14.06 -8.41
N GLY A 133 1.36 -14.59 -7.98
CA GLY A 133 2.12 -15.59 -8.73
C GLY A 133 2.89 -15.04 -9.94
N ARG A 134 2.95 -13.73 -10.15
CA ARG A 134 3.69 -13.07 -11.24
C ARG A 134 4.73 -12.09 -10.71
N PRO A 135 5.83 -11.85 -11.45
CA PRO A 135 6.79 -10.80 -11.08
C PRO A 135 6.16 -9.42 -11.09
N THR A 136 6.45 -8.61 -10.06
CA THR A 136 6.02 -7.22 -9.97
C THR A 136 6.66 -6.37 -11.07
N ARG A 137 5.89 -5.40 -11.57
CA ARG A 137 6.37 -4.46 -12.58
C ARG A 137 6.36 -3.03 -12.03
N HIS A 138 7.44 -2.30 -12.33
CA HIS A 138 7.56 -0.87 -12.10
C HIS A 138 7.79 -0.17 -13.44
N GLY A 139 6.92 0.76 -13.81
CA GLY A 139 6.97 1.41 -15.13
C GLY A 139 6.98 0.41 -16.30
N GLY A 140 6.24 -0.70 -16.18
CA GLY A 140 6.16 -1.76 -17.18
C GLY A 140 7.33 -2.75 -17.19
N ARG A 141 8.42 -2.50 -16.44
CA ARG A 141 9.59 -3.40 -16.33
C ARG A 141 9.51 -4.24 -15.06
N VAL A 142 9.98 -5.48 -15.13
CA VAL A 142 10.09 -6.32 -13.94
C VAL A 142 11.03 -5.64 -12.94
N CYS A 143 10.60 -5.51 -11.70
CA CYS A 143 11.43 -5.08 -10.59
C CYS A 143 11.53 -6.17 -9.53
N ALA A 144 12.55 -6.08 -8.69
CA ALA A 144 12.79 -7.02 -7.61
C ALA A 144 13.34 -6.28 -6.38
N THR A 145 13.07 -6.85 -5.22
CA THR A 145 13.73 -6.46 -3.98
C THR A 145 15.23 -6.77 -4.05
N ARG A 146 15.99 -6.28 -3.09
CA ARG A 146 17.41 -6.58 -2.98
C ARG A 146 17.71 -7.45 -1.76
N ALA A 147 18.78 -8.23 -1.86
CA ALA A 147 19.35 -8.88 -0.69
C ALA A 147 19.95 -7.82 0.26
N CYS A 148 19.78 -8.03 1.55
CA CYS A 148 20.34 -7.19 2.60
C CYS A 148 21.17 -8.07 3.53
N ALA A 149 22.46 -7.78 3.68
CA ALA A 149 23.38 -8.67 4.39
C ALA A 149 23.08 -8.73 5.90
N SER A 150 22.68 -7.60 6.50
CA SER A 150 22.38 -7.51 7.94
C SER A 150 21.45 -6.35 8.24
N LEU A 151 20.73 -6.37 9.39
CA LEU A 151 19.94 -5.24 9.85
C LEU A 151 20.76 -3.94 10.00
N PRO A 152 22.01 -3.96 10.54
CA PRO A 152 22.84 -2.77 10.61
C PRO A 152 23.20 -2.12 9.28
N GLU A 153 22.94 -2.77 8.14
CA GLU A 153 23.15 -2.21 6.80
C GLU A 153 21.81 -1.78 6.15
N ALA A 154 20.69 -2.12 6.76
CA ALA A 154 19.37 -1.92 6.19
C ALA A 154 18.92 -0.45 6.22
N ILE A 155 18.19 -0.06 5.18
CA ILE A 155 17.40 1.18 5.14
C ILE A 155 15.97 0.84 5.52
N LEU A 156 15.50 1.41 6.64
CA LEU A 156 14.14 1.28 7.14
C LEU A 156 13.27 2.42 6.64
N SER A 157 12.05 2.11 6.23
CA SER A 157 10.99 3.10 5.99
C SER A 157 9.90 2.98 7.07
N ALA A 158 9.29 4.10 7.44
CA ALA A 158 8.03 4.15 8.18
C ALA A 158 7.24 5.40 7.75
N SER A 159 5.92 5.39 7.88
CA SER A 159 5.08 6.53 7.48
C SER A 159 5.35 7.75 8.36
N ASN A 160 4.88 7.73 9.58
CA ASN A 160 5.11 8.80 10.56
C ASN A 160 5.34 8.19 11.95
N PRO A 161 6.44 8.51 12.62
CA PRO A 161 6.68 8.08 14.01
C PRO A 161 5.54 8.43 14.97
N ASP A 162 4.83 9.53 14.74
CA ASP A 162 3.70 9.98 15.58
C ASP A 162 2.45 9.10 15.43
N PHE A 163 2.43 8.17 14.49
CA PHE A 163 1.33 7.20 14.34
C PHE A 163 1.43 6.04 15.33
N PHE A 164 2.62 5.77 15.85
CA PHE A 164 2.84 4.69 16.80
C PHE A 164 2.30 5.09 18.19
N SER A 165 1.44 4.24 18.77
CA SER A 165 0.98 4.42 20.13
C SER A 165 2.13 4.23 21.13
N ALA A 166 1.89 4.57 22.41
CA ALA A 166 2.89 4.36 23.45
C ALA A 166 3.30 2.89 23.59
N GLU A 167 2.37 1.97 23.35
CA GLU A 167 2.60 0.52 23.36
C GLU A 167 3.34 0.02 22.12
N GLU A 168 3.20 0.70 20.97
CA GLU A 168 3.81 0.32 19.71
C GLU A 168 5.20 0.97 19.49
N LEU A 169 5.44 2.12 20.13
CA LEU A 169 6.68 2.88 20.01
C LEU A 169 7.95 2.05 20.31
N PRO A 170 7.98 1.12 21.29
CA PRO A 170 9.13 0.26 21.52
C PRO A 170 9.55 -0.56 20.28
N ALA A 171 8.58 -1.01 19.46
CA ALA A 171 8.89 -1.73 18.21
C ALA A 171 9.61 -0.84 17.20
N LEU A 172 9.11 0.39 16.99
CA LEU A 172 9.77 1.36 16.11
C LEU A 172 11.17 1.71 16.59
N GLU A 173 11.35 1.97 17.90
CA GLU A 173 12.65 2.31 18.47
C GLU A 173 13.66 1.18 18.34
N ALA A 174 13.24 -0.07 18.56
CA ALA A 174 14.09 -1.24 18.36
C ALA A 174 14.55 -1.36 16.89
N MET A 175 13.63 -1.16 15.94
CA MET A 175 13.95 -1.16 14.51
C MET A 175 14.87 0.01 14.13
N ARG A 176 14.68 1.18 14.69
CA ARG A 176 15.55 2.37 14.50
C ARG A 176 16.96 2.12 15.00
N ALA A 177 17.09 1.49 16.15
CA ALA A 177 18.40 1.18 16.74
C ALA A 177 19.16 0.10 15.97
N ALA A 178 18.43 -0.83 15.33
CA ALA A 178 19.02 -1.96 14.62
C ALA A 178 19.41 -1.66 13.16
N THR A 179 18.91 -0.55 12.56
CA THR A 179 19.09 -0.27 11.13
C THR A 179 20.02 0.91 10.89
N ALA A 180 20.69 0.91 9.71
CA ALA A 180 21.64 1.95 9.34
C ALA A 180 20.99 3.32 9.14
N TRP A 181 19.88 3.35 8.42
CA TRP A 181 19.22 4.60 8.03
C TRP A 181 17.70 4.50 8.11
N ARG A 182 17.03 5.62 8.31
CA ARG A 182 15.55 5.74 8.41
C ARG A 182 15.04 6.78 7.44
N ILE A 183 13.93 6.45 6.76
CA ILE A 183 13.19 7.34 5.87
C ILE A 183 11.75 7.39 6.37
N TYR A 184 11.21 8.58 6.54
CA TYR A 184 9.84 8.80 7.01
C TYR A 184 9.02 9.59 5.99
N GLY A 185 7.70 9.42 6.04
CA GLY A 185 6.78 10.22 5.24
C GLY A 185 6.75 9.86 3.76
N GLY A 186 7.11 8.61 3.41
CA GLY A 186 7.11 8.15 2.02
C GLY A 186 5.74 7.75 1.48
N ALA A 187 4.69 7.69 2.32
CA ALA A 187 3.36 7.17 1.97
C ALA A 187 3.47 5.86 1.16
N CYS A 188 2.57 5.58 0.23
CA CYS A 188 2.60 4.37 -0.59
C CYS A 188 3.89 4.21 -1.41
N ARG A 189 4.56 5.31 -1.76
CA ARG A 189 5.82 5.27 -2.49
C ARG A 189 6.90 4.47 -1.74
N ALA A 190 6.89 4.49 -0.40
CA ALA A 190 7.85 3.74 0.41
C ALA A 190 7.82 2.23 0.10
N TYR A 191 6.63 1.67 -0.09
CA TYR A 191 6.43 0.25 -0.43
C TYR A 191 6.82 -0.06 -1.88
N GLY A 192 6.56 0.86 -2.81
CA GLY A 192 7.07 0.77 -4.18
C GLY A 192 8.61 0.78 -4.24
N LEU A 193 9.25 1.63 -3.44
CA LEU A 193 10.72 1.69 -3.34
C LEU A 193 11.29 0.41 -2.74
N LEU A 194 10.63 -0.19 -1.74
CA LEU A 194 11.01 -1.48 -1.19
C LEU A 194 10.92 -2.58 -2.26
N ALA A 195 9.82 -2.67 -3.00
CA ALA A 195 9.64 -3.61 -4.10
C ALA A 195 10.66 -3.43 -5.24
N SER A 196 11.22 -2.22 -5.37
CA SER A 196 12.27 -1.89 -6.36
C SER A 196 13.71 -2.03 -5.81
N GLY A 197 13.89 -2.58 -4.60
CA GLY A 197 15.22 -2.78 -3.99
C GLY A 197 15.94 -1.48 -3.61
N ARG A 198 15.21 -0.38 -3.41
CA ARG A 198 15.77 0.92 -2.97
C ARG A 198 15.87 1.05 -1.47
N THR A 199 14.95 0.41 -0.74
CA THR A 199 14.94 0.26 0.72
C THR A 199 14.86 -1.21 1.07
N ASP A 200 15.07 -1.57 2.34
CA ASP A 200 15.19 -2.96 2.77
C ASP A 200 14.04 -3.41 3.65
N LEU A 201 13.49 -2.49 4.45
CA LEU A 201 12.46 -2.75 5.45
C LEU A 201 11.42 -1.63 5.46
N ALA A 202 10.18 -1.98 5.79
CA ALA A 202 9.15 -1.01 6.16
C ALA A 202 8.38 -1.52 7.39
N ILE A 203 8.12 -0.62 8.36
CA ILE A 203 7.31 -0.90 9.54
C ILE A 203 6.30 0.22 9.70
N ASP A 204 5.02 -0.16 9.80
CA ASP A 204 3.93 0.80 9.97
C ASP A 204 2.83 0.29 10.88
N THR A 205 2.02 1.22 11.35
CA THR A 205 0.79 1.01 12.12
C THR A 205 -0.31 1.96 11.65
N ARG A 206 -1.53 1.82 12.19
CA ARG A 206 -2.76 2.54 11.80
C ARG A 206 -3.21 2.30 10.35
N LEU A 207 -2.61 1.34 9.67
CA LEU A 207 -3.01 1.00 8.31
C LEU A 207 -4.42 0.38 8.29
N LYS A 208 -5.15 0.69 7.25
CA LYS A 208 -6.45 0.12 6.92
C LYS A 208 -6.31 -0.84 5.74
N LEU A 209 -7.38 -1.56 5.42
CA LEU A 209 -7.39 -2.50 4.30
C LEU A 209 -6.95 -1.85 2.99
N TRP A 210 -7.43 -0.65 2.71
CA TRP A 210 -7.13 0.07 1.48
C TRP A 210 -5.67 0.51 1.37
N ASP A 211 -4.97 0.71 2.49
CA ASP A 211 -3.54 1.01 2.50
C ASP A 211 -2.73 -0.24 2.15
N TYR A 212 -2.93 -1.35 2.89
CA TYR A 212 -2.03 -2.49 2.81
C TYR A 212 -2.37 -3.54 1.75
N ALA A 213 -3.64 -3.66 1.33
CA ALA A 213 -4.02 -4.71 0.39
C ALA A 213 -3.22 -4.66 -0.94
N PRO A 214 -2.97 -3.48 -1.54
CA PRO A 214 -2.16 -3.40 -2.75
C PRO A 214 -0.70 -3.82 -2.54
N TYR A 215 -0.15 -3.62 -1.35
CA TYR A 215 1.26 -3.89 -1.07
C TYR A 215 1.59 -5.38 -1.11
N VAL A 216 0.63 -6.24 -0.75
CA VAL A 216 0.86 -7.70 -0.67
C VAL A 216 1.33 -8.27 -2.00
N PRO A 217 0.56 -8.23 -3.10
CA PRO A 217 1.00 -8.80 -4.37
C PRO A 217 2.19 -8.04 -4.99
N ILE A 218 2.37 -6.75 -4.67
CA ILE A 218 3.50 -5.95 -5.15
C ILE A 218 4.81 -6.42 -4.49
N ILE A 219 4.83 -6.55 -3.18
CA ILE A 219 6.04 -6.94 -2.44
C ILE A 219 6.36 -8.41 -2.66
N GLU A 220 5.37 -9.31 -2.59
CA GLU A 220 5.56 -10.74 -2.82
C GLU A 220 6.02 -11.02 -4.26
N GLY A 221 5.42 -10.37 -5.25
CA GLY A 221 5.82 -10.51 -6.67
C GLY A 221 7.21 -9.94 -6.98
N ALA A 222 7.73 -9.05 -6.13
CA ALA A 222 9.10 -8.55 -6.21
C ALA A 222 10.13 -9.43 -5.47
N GLY A 223 9.68 -10.49 -4.77
CA GLY A 223 10.53 -11.41 -4.01
C GLY A 223 10.68 -11.08 -2.53
N GLY A 224 9.97 -10.05 -2.05
CA GLY A 224 9.92 -9.67 -0.63
C GLY A 224 8.86 -10.44 0.17
N ILE A 225 8.72 -10.06 1.43
CA ILE A 225 7.71 -10.58 2.37
C ILE A 225 7.03 -9.40 3.04
N VAL A 226 5.70 -9.54 3.24
CA VAL A 226 4.89 -8.61 4.01
C VAL A 226 3.93 -9.37 4.92
N THR A 227 3.86 -8.98 6.21
CA THR A 227 3.03 -9.60 7.23
C THR A 227 2.54 -8.56 8.24
N ASP A 228 1.67 -8.96 9.16
CA ASP A 228 1.51 -8.22 10.39
C ASP A 228 2.73 -8.39 11.33
N TRP A 229 2.72 -7.73 12.48
CA TRP A 229 3.83 -7.83 13.46
C TRP A 229 3.90 -9.17 14.19
N GLN A 230 2.93 -10.04 14.01
CA GLN A 230 2.91 -11.42 14.49
C GLN A 230 3.38 -12.44 13.43
N GLY A 231 3.81 -11.95 12.25
CA GLY A 231 4.25 -12.78 11.14
C GLY A 231 3.12 -13.47 10.38
N ARG A 232 1.86 -13.08 10.60
CA ARG A 232 0.70 -13.63 9.89
C ARG A 232 0.54 -12.94 8.55
N ARG A 233 0.11 -13.68 7.55
CA ARG A 233 -0.24 -13.10 6.24
C ARG A 233 -1.35 -12.06 6.39
N LEU A 234 -1.24 -10.99 5.61
CA LEU A 234 -2.28 -9.96 5.57
C LEU A 234 -3.49 -10.45 4.79
N SER A 235 -4.65 -10.18 5.33
CA SER A 235 -5.97 -10.57 4.83
C SER A 235 -6.93 -9.38 4.96
N MET A 236 -8.17 -9.55 4.53
CA MET A 236 -9.22 -8.52 4.68
C MET A 236 -9.46 -8.11 6.15
N GLN A 237 -9.13 -8.98 7.09
CA GLN A 237 -9.36 -8.80 8.53
C GLN A 237 -8.10 -8.45 9.32
N SER A 238 -6.98 -8.21 8.64
CA SER A 238 -5.73 -7.87 9.32
C SER A 238 -5.83 -6.55 10.06
N GLY A 239 -5.12 -6.48 11.18
CA GLY A 239 -5.03 -5.28 12.00
C GLY A 239 -4.15 -4.19 11.37
N PRO A 240 -3.95 -3.09 12.11
CA PRO A 240 -3.33 -1.89 11.55
C PRO A 240 -1.81 -1.99 11.37
N GLN A 241 -1.20 -3.08 11.82
CA GLN A 241 0.26 -3.23 11.90
C GLN A 241 0.80 -3.99 10.69
N LEU A 242 1.89 -3.50 10.12
CA LEU A 242 2.54 -4.09 8.97
C LEU A 242 4.06 -4.08 9.14
N LEU A 243 4.70 -5.19 8.79
CA LEU A 243 6.13 -5.31 8.59
C LEU A 243 6.42 -5.91 7.21
N ALA A 244 7.23 -5.21 6.41
CA ALA A 244 7.67 -5.67 5.11
C ALA A 244 9.19 -5.67 5.01
N ALA A 245 9.72 -6.62 4.25
CA ALA A 245 11.16 -6.70 3.96
C ALA A 245 11.42 -7.20 2.54
N GLY A 246 12.47 -6.68 1.93
CA GLY A 246 12.96 -7.16 0.65
C GLY A 246 13.67 -8.50 0.76
N ASP A 247 14.29 -8.78 1.90
CA ASP A 247 15.02 -10.02 2.18
C ASP A 247 14.29 -10.85 3.25
N PRO A 248 13.90 -12.12 2.96
CA PRO A 248 13.21 -12.97 3.91
C PRO A 248 13.98 -13.24 5.23
N ALA A 249 15.32 -13.20 5.20
CA ALA A 249 16.09 -13.37 6.43
C ALA A 249 15.96 -12.12 7.31
N ARG A 250 16.01 -10.95 6.72
CA ARG A 250 15.81 -9.68 7.45
C ARG A 250 14.40 -9.54 7.99
N HIS A 251 13.39 -10.04 7.26
CA HIS A 251 12.02 -10.07 7.78
C HIS A 251 11.93 -10.87 9.10
N ARG A 252 12.49 -12.08 9.13
CA ARG A 252 12.50 -12.92 10.35
C ARG A 252 13.22 -12.26 11.53
N GLU A 253 14.37 -11.64 11.27
CA GLU A 253 15.13 -10.91 12.31
C GLU A 253 14.35 -9.70 12.82
N ALA A 254 13.72 -8.94 11.93
CA ALA A 254 12.91 -7.79 12.27
C ALA A 254 11.68 -8.19 13.11
N LEU A 255 10.98 -9.28 12.74
CA LEU A 255 9.87 -9.81 13.55
C LEU A 255 10.30 -10.18 14.96
N ALA A 256 11.40 -10.92 15.10
CA ALA A 256 11.92 -11.30 16.41
C ALA A 256 12.30 -10.07 17.26
N LEU A 257 12.81 -9.02 16.61
CA LEU A 257 13.16 -7.78 17.27
C LEU A 257 11.92 -7.01 17.76
N VAL A 258 10.89 -6.94 16.92
CA VAL A 258 9.59 -6.32 17.25
C VAL A 258 8.92 -7.08 18.40
N GLU A 259 8.82 -8.40 18.31
CA GLU A 259 8.24 -9.25 19.36
C GLU A 259 8.96 -9.03 20.71
N LYS A 260 10.28 -9.06 20.71
CA LYS A 260 11.09 -8.82 21.93
C LYS A 260 10.86 -7.42 22.50
N ALA A 261 10.75 -6.40 21.66
CA ALA A 261 10.56 -5.02 22.12
C ALA A 261 9.17 -4.79 22.73
N LEU A 262 8.14 -5.47 22.22
CA LEU A 262 6.77 -5.38 22.74
C LEU A 262 6.54 -6.24 24.02
N ALA A 263 7.42 -7.18 24.30
CA ALA A 263 7.34 -8.03 25.50
C ALA A 263 8.10 -7.45 26.70
N ALA A 264 8.85 -6.36 26.52
CA ALA A 264 9.68 -5.73 27.55
C ALA A 264 8.95 -4.64 28.32
#